data_bd949afc176df6db40482b6714723325
#
_entry.id   bd949afc176df6db40482b6714723325
#
_cell.length_a   1.000
_cell.length_b   1.000
_cell.length_c   1.000
_cell.angle_alpha   90.00
_cell.angle_beta   90.00
_cell.angle_gamma   90.00
#
_symmetry.space_group_name_H-M   'P 1'
#
loop_
_entity.id
_entity.type
_entity.pdbx_description
1 polymer ?
#
loop_
_entity_poly.entity_id
_entity_poly.type
_entity_poly.pdbx_seq_one_letter_code
_entity_poly.pdbx_strand_id
1 'polypeptide(L)'
;MLITTSFDFPGYNITSVQGEIFGLTVRARNIGAGCMASLRSIGGGEIPEFTKLLAQSRSEAMARMVEEAKALGSTAIVAMRFDSGAIGQWSEICAYGTGVTVEPVTDYAKQQFEFMMTHGGLPQQGAYATNVSEWGGAQPGAQPNPQPLPHQQPPSGPPV
;
A
#
# COMPACT_ATOMS: atom_id res chain seq x y z
N MET A 1 -8.68 3.32 6.00
CA MET A 1 -7.99 4.61 5.74
C MET A 1 -7.65 4.71 4.27
N LEU A 2 -7.87 5.86 3.64
CA LEU A 2 -7.47 6.11 2.25
C LEU A 2 -5.96 6.39 2.19
N ILE A 3 -5.25 5.80 1.21
CA ILE A 3 -3.82 6.01 1.03
C ILE A 3 -3.54 6.19 -0.46
N THR A 4 -2.79 7.22 -0.83
CA THR A 4 -2.39 7.48 -2.21
C THR A 4 -0.94 7.94 -2.31
N THR A 5 -0.33 7.69 -3.45
CA THR A 5 0.98 8.24 -3.83
C THR A 5 0.85 9.61 -4.53
N SER A 6 -0.37 10.03 -4.93
CA SER A 6 -0.65 11.38 -5.42
C SER A 6 -0.76 12.38 -4.25
N PHE A 7 -0.79 13.68 -4.56
CA PHE A 7 -0.93 14.74 -3.57
C PHE A 7 -2.39 15.05 -3.21
N ASP A 8 -3.34 14.40 -3.88
CA ASP A 8 -4.77 14.58 -3.71
C ASP A 8 -5.53 13.28 -3.91
N PHE A 9 -6.84 13.32 -3.63
CA PHE A 9 -7.77 12.26 -3.94
C PHE A 9 -8.89 12.82 -4.85
N PRO A 10 -9.04 12.32 -6.08
CA PRO A 10 -10.16 12.70 -6.95
C PRO A 10 -11.50 12.44 -6.26
N GLY A 11 -12.34 13.48 -6.21
CA GLY A 11 -13.65 13.41 -5.57
C GLY A 11 -13.67 13.65 -4.06
N TYR A 12 -12.51 14.02 -3.46
CA TYR A 12 -12.41 14.41 -2.06
C TYR A 12 -11.76 15.79 -1.92
N ASN A 13 -12.17 16.54 -0.91
CA ASN A 13 -11.50 17.76 -0.48
C ASN A 13 -10.64 17.46 0.74
N ILE A 14 -9.39 17.91 0.75
CA ILE A 14 -8.54 17.93 1.94
C ILE A 14 -9.00 19.11 2.80
N THR A 15 -9.49 18.84 4.01
CA THR A 15 -10.01 19.85 4.95
C THR A 15 -9.01 20.24 6.02
N SER A 16 -8.08 19.34 6.35
CA SER A 16 -6.96 19.68 7.24
C SER A 16 -5.74 18.79 6.99
N VAL A 17 -4.58 19.29 7.39
CA VAL A 17 -3.30 18.60 7.33
C VAL A 17 -2.82 18.37 8.75
N GLN A 18 -2.61 17.13 9.15
CA GLN A 18 -2.10 16.76 10.47
C GLN A 18 -0.58 16.78 10.55
N GLY A 19 0.09 16.61 9.40
CA GLY A 19 1.55 16.66 9.32
C GLY A 19 2.17 15.44 8.70
N GLU A 20 3.50 15.38 8.82
CA GLU A 20 4.30 14.24 8.40
C GLU A 20 4.01 13.03 9.27
N ILE A 21 3.92 11.87 8.63
CA ILE A 21 3.76 10.57 9.28
C ILE A 21 4.71 9.56 8.64
N PHE A 22 5.22 8.65 9.45
CA PHE A 22 6.10 7.59 8.95
C PHE A 22 5.92 6.27 9.74
N GLY A 23 6.35 5.18 9.12
CA GLY A 23 6.46 3.87 9.75
C GLY A 23 7.76 3.22 9.34
N LEU A 24 8.52 2.75 10.32
CA LEU A 24 9.87 2.25 10.14
C LEU A 24 9.96 0.77 10.50
N THR A 25 10.65 -0.01 9.65
CA THR A 25 11.03 -1.40 9.93
C THR A 25 12.50 -1.59 9.71
N VAL A 26 13.19 -2.14 10.69
CA VAL A 26 14.62 -2.50 10.61
C VAL A 26 14.75 -4.00 10.78
N ARG A 27 15.44 -4.67 9.85
CA ARG A 27 15.69 -6.11 9.90
C ARG A 27 17.16 -6.43 9.73
N ALA A 28 17.66 -7.41 10.51
CA ALA A 28 18.98 -7.95 10.29
C ALA A 28 19.03 -8.67 8.94
N ARG A 29 20.06 -8.40 8.15
CA ARG A 29 20.40 -9.22 6.98
C ARG A 29 20.90 -10.56 7.49
N ASN A 30 20.07 -11.59 7.40
CA ASN A 30 20.42 -12.94 7.86
C ASN A 30 21.56 -13.50 6.97
N ILE A 31 22.80 -13.45 7.49
CA ILE A 31 24.02 -13.92 6.81
C ILE A 31 23.91 -15.41 6.49
N GLY A 32 23.17 -16.18 7.30
CA GLY A 32 22.95 -17.62 7.06
C GLY A 32 22.09 -17.94 5.82
N ALA A 33 21.11 -17.09 5.50
CA ALA A 33 20.34 -17.22 4.25
C ALA A 33 21.15 -16.78 3.03
N GLY A 34 22.18 -15.94 3.22
CA GLY A 34 23.05 -15.44 2.14
C GLY A 34 23.91 -16.53 1.49
N CYS A 35 24.33 -17.58 2.20
CA CYS A 35 25.10 -18.68 1.61
C CYS A 35 24.30 -19.48 0.57
N MET A 36 23.03 -19.77 0.85
CA MET A 36 22.16 -20.45 -0.12
C MET A 36 21.74 -19.54 -1.28
N ALA A 37 21.53 -18.24 -1.00
CA ALA A 37 21.24 -17.24 -2.01
C ALA A 37 22.44 -16.97 -2.94
N SER A 38 23.69 -17.01 -2.42
CA SER A 38 24.91 -16.85 -3.23
C SER A 38 25.09 -17.95 -4.26
N LEU A 39 24.73 -19.19 -3.95
CA LEU A 39 24.79 -20.30 -4.90
C LEU A 39 23.73 -20.18 -6.01
N ARG A 40 22.56 -19.57 -5.71
CA ARG A 40 21.51 -19.31 -6.72
C ARG A 40 21.81 -18.08 -7.59
N SER A 41 22.52 -17.08 -7.05
CA SER A 41 22.85 -15.86 -7.81
C SER A 41 23.86 -16.11 -8.93
N ILE A 42 24.59 -17.21 -8.92
CA ILE A 42 25.52 -17.60 -10.00
C ILE A 42 24.74 -17.93 -11.29
N GLY A 43 23.47 -18.38 -11.18
CA GLY A 43 22.60 -18.67 -12.34
C GLY A 43 21.79 -17.45 -12.84
N GLY A 44 21.82 -16.32 -12.16
CA GLY A 44 20.94 -15.18 -12.43
C GLY A 44 19.47 -15.51 -12.16
N GLY A 45 18.67 -14.51 -11.73
CA GLY A 45 17.25 -14.68 -11.52
C GLY A 45 16.75 -14.05 -10.22
N GLU A 46 15.44 -14.10 -10.02
CA GLU A 46 14.78 -13.63 -8.81
C GLU A 46 15.09 -14.55 -7.63
N ILE A 47 15.26 -13.95 -6.45
CA ILE A 47 15.42 -14.66 -5.18
C ILE A 47 14.10 -14.51 -4.38
N PRO A 48 13.18 -15.49 -4.48
CA PRO A 48 11.82 -15.35 -3.93
C PRO A 48 11.80 -15.10 -2.42
N GLU A 49 12.76 -15.65 -1.68
CA GLU A 49 12.90 -15.47 -0.23
C GLU A 49 13.15 -14.00 0.13
N PHE A 50 13.97 -13.30 -0.67
CA PHE A 50 14.24 -11.86 -0.47
C PHE A 50 13.04 -11.02 -0.87
N THR A 51 12.40 -11.33 -1.99
CA THR A 51 11.16 -10.65 -2.42
C THR A 51 10.10 -10.74 -1.34
N LYS A 52 9.88 -11.93 -0.77
CA LYS A 52 8.93 -12.13 0.32
C LYS A 52 9.31 -11.34 1.57
N LEU A 53 10.58 -11.35 1.96
CA LEU A 53 11.07 -10.60 3.12
C LEU A 53 10.86 -9.09 2.95
N LEU A 54 11.19 -8.55 1.79
CA LEU A 54 11.01 -7.12 1.47
C LEU A 54 9.53 -6.74 1.44
N ALA A 55 8.67 -7.57 0.85
CA ALA A 55 7.24 -7.34 0.83
C ALA A 55 6.64 -7.32 2.25
N GLN A 56 7.03 -8.26 3.11
CA GLN A 56 6.64 -8.27 4.52
C GLN A 56 7.11 -7.02 5.27
N SER A 57 8.37 -6.60 5.05
CA SER A 57 8.92 -5.40 5.69
C SER A 57 8.20 -4.12 5.25
N ARG A 58 7.84 -4.01 3.96
CA ARG A 58 7.04 -2.89 3.46
C ARG A 58 5.63 -2.87 4.06
N SER A 59 4.99 -4.04 4.15
CA SER A 59 3.66 -4.16 4.77
C SER A 59 3.68 -3.74 6.24
N GLU A 60 4.72 -4.12 6.99
CA GLU A 60 4.89 -3.75 8.39
C GLU A 60 5.17 -2.25 8.55
N ALA A 61 6.05 -1.66 7.73
CA ALA A 61 6.31 -0.23 7.73
C ALA A 61 5.02 0.57 7.41
N MET A 62 4.25 0.11 6.41
CA MET A 62 2.95 0.72 6.08
C MET A 62 1.97 0.64 7.25
N ALA A 63 1.86 -0.50 7.92
CA ALA A 63 0.97 -0.66 9.07
C ALA A 63 1.32 0.32 10.20
N ARG A 64 2.60 0.50 10.51
CA ARG A 64 3.08 1.46 11.51
C ARG A 64 2.75 2.90 11.13
N MET A 65 2.96 3.28 9.87
CA MET A 65 2.59 4.60 9.35
C MET A 65 1.07 4.86 9.48
N VAL A 66 0.25 3.85 9.20
CA VAL A 66 -1.21 3.95 9.34
C VAL A 66 -1.62 4.11 10.80
N GLU A 67 -0.98 3.42 11.73
CA GLU A 67 -1.24 3.58 13.17
C GLU A 67 -0.85 4.98 13.66
N GLU A 68 0.27 5.53 13.20
CA GLU A 68 0.65 6.90 13.51
C GLU A 68 -0.36 7.91 12.95
N ALA A 69 -0.78 7.73 11.68
CA ALA A 69 -1.81 8.58 11.07
C ALA A 69 -3.12 8.56 11.87
N LYS A 70 -3.56 7.39 12.32
CA LYS A 70 -4.76 7.26 13.17
C LYS A 70 -4.59 7.96 14.51
N ALA A 71 -3.42 7.85 15.14
CA ALA A 71 -3.13 8.51 16.41
C ALA A 71 -3.20 10.03 16.30
N LEU A 72 -2.85 10.60 15.13
CA LEU A 72 -2.98 12.02 14.83
C LEU A 72 -4.38 12.44 14.34
N GLY A 73 -5.33 11.49 14.25
CA GLY A 73 -6.70 11.77 13.80
C GLY A 73 -6.85 11.92 12.27
N SER A 74 -5.87 11.48 11.50
CA SER A 74 -5.96 11.51 10.04
C SER A 74 -6.99 10.50 9.52
N THR A 75 -7.73 10.88 8.47
CA THR A 75 -8.65 9.98 7.76
C THR A 75 -8.06 9.44 6.47
N ALA A 76 -7.00 10.07 5.98
CA ALA A 76 -6.31 9.72 4.75
C ALA A 76 -4.81 10.04 4.80
N ILE A 77 -4.04 9.44 3.89
CA ILE A 77 -2.60 9.66 3.71
C ILE A 77 -2.35 10.00 2.25
N VAL A 78 -1.76 11.15 1.98
CA VAL A 78 -1.35 11.60 0.64
C VAL A 78 0.17 11.56 0.49
N ALA A 79 0.63 11.59 -0.76
CA ALA A 79 2.06 11.60 -1.12
C ALA A 79 2.88 10.46 -0.49
N MET A 80 2.26 9.30 -0.27
CA MET A 80 2.94 8.15 0.35
C MET A 80 4.12 7.68 -0.52
N ARG A 81 5.23 7.41 0.14
CA ARG A 81 6.45 6.88 -0.45
C ARG A 81 7.06 5.80 0.44
N PHE A 82 7.89 4.98 -0.18
CA PHE A 82 8.82 4.12 0.53
C PHE A 82 10.24 4.62 0.30
N ASP A 83 11.02 4.62 1.36
CA ASP A 83 12.48 4.72 1.30
C ASP A 83 13.08 3.43 1.86
N SER A 84 14.28 3.08 1.41
CA SER A 84 15.00 1.91 1.88
C SER A 84 16.48 2.21 2.01
N GLY A 85 17.01 1.93 3.18
CA GLY A 85 18.41 2.14 3.52
C GLY A 85 19.11 0.87 3.96
N ALA A 86 20.44 0.94 4.07
CA ALA A 86 21.26 -0.06 4.68
C ALA A 86 22.16 0.59 5.74
N ILE A 87 22.09 0.09 6.97
CA ILE A 87 22.92 0.55 8.09
C ILE A 87 23.78 -0.62 8.53
N GLY A 88 24.99 -0.73 7.97
CA GLY A 88 25.88 -1.87 8.18
C GLY A 88 25.22 -3.17 7.68
N GLN A 89 24.96 -4.10 8.60
CA GLN A 89 24.30 -5.38 8.30
C GLN A 89 22.76 -5.35 8.43
N TRP A 90 22.17 -4.16 8.67
CA TRP A 90 20.74 -3.97 8.84
C TRP A 90 20.14 -3.39 7.57
N SER A 91 18.93 -3.80 7.23
CA SER A 91 18.12 -3.18 6.18
C SER A 91 16.99 -2.42 6.84
N GLU A 92 16.83 -1.18 6.44
CA GLU A 92 15.75 -0.29 6.87
C GLU A 92 14.75 -0.14 5.74
N ILE A 93 13.46 -0.14 6.07
CA ILE A 93 12.38 0.27 5.18
C ILE A 93 11.52 1.28 5.95
N CYS A 94 11.40 2.47 5.37
CA CYS A 94 10.55 3.55 5.86
C CYS A 94 9.39 3.76 4.88
N ALA A 95 8.15 3.71 5.37
CA ALA A 95 6.99 4.25 4.69
C ALA A 95 6.70 5.63 5.27
N TYR A 96 6.50 6.64 4.43
CA TYR A 96 6.20 7.99 4.90
C TYR A 96 5.21 8.70 3.98
N GLY A 97 4.59 9.75 4.49
CA GLY A 97 3.61 10.55 3.76
C GLY A 97 3.08 11.70 4.62
N THR A 98 1.98 12.29 4.17
CA THR A 98 1.29 13.35 4.91
C THR A 98 -0.08 12.86 5.35
N GLY A 99 -0.32 12.91 6.65
CA GLY A 99 -1.62 12.66 7.25
C GLY A 99 -2.57 13.83 7.00
N VAL A 100 -3.76 13.54 6.51
CA VAL A 100 -4.78 14.54 6.17
C VAL A 100 -6.16 14.08 6.60
N THR A 101 -7.07 15.05 6.80
CA THR A 101 -8.51 14.80 6.89
C THR A 101 -9.14 15.13 5.55
N VAL A 102 -9.98 14.23 5.04
CA VAL A 102 -10.66 14.41 3.75
C VAL A 102 -12.17 14.28 3.90
N GLU A 103 -12.90 15.02 3.06
CA GLU A 103 -14.36 14.95 2.93
C GLU A 103 -14.73 14.57 1.49
N PRO A 104 -15.62 13.56 1.29
CA PRO A 104 -16.06 13.17 -0.04
C PRO A 104 -17.00 14.22 -0.62
N VAL A 105 -16.75 14.68 -1.85
CA VAL A 105 -17.57 15.69 -2.54
C VAL A 105 -18.39 15.12 -3.69
N THR A 106 -17.94 14.03 -4.31
CA THR A 106 -18.69 13.34 -5.37
C THR A 106 -19.51 12.18 -4.80
N ASP A 107 -20.59 11.79 -5.48
CA ASP A 107 -21.43 10.67 -5.03
C ASP A 107 -20.65 9.35 -5.03
N TYR A 108 -19.74 9.15 -5.97
CA TYR A 108 -18.84 8.00 -5.97
C TYR A 108 -17.93 7.98 -4.74
N ALA A 109 -17.32 9.12 -4.41
CA ALA A 109 -16.45 9.25 -3.24
C ALA A 109 -17.22 9.03 -1.93
N LYS A 110 -18.48 9.49 -1.83
CA LYS A 110 -19.36 9.24 -0.68
C LYS A 110 -19.61 7.75 -0.48
N GLN A 111 -19.97 7.03 -1.55
CA GLN A 111 -20.18 5.58 -1.50
C GLN A 111 -18.90 4.83 -1.09
N GLN A 112 -17.75 5.22 -1.63
CA GLN A 112 -16.46 4.66 -1.25
C GLN A 112 -16.16 4.89 0.23
N PHE A 113 -16.39 6.11 0.70
CA PHE A 113 -16.12 6.50 2.09
C PHE A 113 -17.01 5.73 3.07
N GLU A 114 -18.31 5.62 2.78
CA GLU A 114 -19.25 4.82 3.57
C GLU A 114 -18.86 3.35 3.61
N PHE A 115 -18.49 2.78 2.44
CA PHE A 115 -18.01 1.40 2.37
C PHE A 115 -16.78 1.19 3.25
N MET A 116 -15.81 2.09 3.18
CA MET A 116 -14.58 2.03 3.96
C MET A 116 -14.87 2.11 5.48
N MET A 117 -15.78 3.00 5.89
CA MET A 117 -16.16 3.15 7.30
C MET A 117 -16.86 1.90 7.84
N THR A 118 -17.68 1.25 7.01
CA THR A 118 -18.44 0.07 7.39
C THR A 118 -17.60 -1.22 7.41
N HIS A 119 -16.66 -1.36 6.48
CA HIS A 119 -15.89 -2.60 6.27
C HIS A 119 -14.41 -2.48 6.68
N GLY A 120 -13.98 -1.35 7.23
CA GLY A 120 -12.61 -1.14 7.72
C GLY A 120 -11.54 -0.97 6.64
N GLY A 121 -11.91 -0.89 5.38
CA GLY A 121 -10.96 -0.67 4.27
C GLY A 121 -11.61 -0.75 2.89
N LEU A 122 -10.89 -0.33 1.87
CA LEU A 122 -11.31 -0.52 0.47
C LEU A 122 -10.98 -1.95 0.01
N PRO A 123 -11.81 -2.57 -0.86
CA PRO A 123 -11.59 -3.93 -1.35
C PRO A 123 -10.21 -4.16 -1.96
N GLN A 124 -9.61 -3.12 -2.56
CA GLN A 124 -8.31 -3.20 -3.21
C GLN A 124 -7.12 -2.96 -2.26
N GLN A 125 -7.32 -2.37 -1.09
CA GLN A 125 -6.24 -2.15 -0.11
C GLN A 125 -5.89 -3.41 0.69
N GLY A 126 -6.79 -4.37 0.78
CA GLY A 126 -6.54 -5.68 1.39
C GLY A 126 -5.64 -6.60 0.57
N ALA A 127 -5.51 -6.36 -0.73
CA ALA A 127 -4.75 -7.23 -1.64
C ALA A 127 -3.23 -7.20 -1.37
N TYR A 128 -2.69 -6.09 -0.85
CA TYR A 128 -1.26 -6.02 -0.52
C TYR A 128 -0.87 -6.83 0.72
N ALA A 129 -1.80 -7.09 1.63
CA ALA A 129 -1.50 -7.78 2.89
C ALA A 129 -1.61 -9.31 2.79
N THR A 130 -2.34 -9.84 1.82
CA THR A 130 -2.69 -11.26 1.76
C THR A 130 -1.97 -12.06 0.69
N ASN A 131 -1.45 -11.43 -0.37
CA ASN A 131 -0.95 -12.14 -1.54
C ASN A 131 0.58 -12.22 -1.67
N VAL A 132 1.32 -11.99 -0.60
CA VAL A 132 2.80 -12.23 -0.62
C VAL A 132 3.12 -13.71 -0.83
N SER A 133 2.16 -14.62 -0.58
CA SER A 133 2.30 -16.06 -0.86
C SER A 133 2.17 -16.42 -2.34
N GLU A 134 1.54 -15.56 -3.15
CA GLU A 134 1.30 -15.83 -4.58
C GLU A 134 2.42 -15.33 -5.51
N TRP A 135 3.34 -14.50 -5.02
CA TRP A 135 4.47 -14.01 -5.82
C TRP A 135 5.55 -15.07 -6.05
N GLY A 136 5.40 -16.26 -5.50
CA GLY A 136 6.36 -17.36 -5.58
C GLY A 136 5.93 -18.57 -6.42
N GLY A 137 4.90 -18.49 -7.25
CA GLY A 137 4.51 -19.59 -8.12
C GLY A 137 3.02 -19.56 -8.44
N ALA A 138 2.69 -19.60 -9.73
CA ALA A 138 1.33 -19.77 -10.20
C ALA A 138 0.75 -21.08 -9.66
N GLN A 139 -0.18 -20.99 -8.70
CA GLN A 139 -0.98 -22.15 -8.32
C GLN A 139 -2.12 -22.33 -9.33
N PRO A 140 -2.32 -23.51 -9.90
CA PRO A 140 -3.47 -23.81 -10.73
C PRO A 140 -4.72 -23.88 -9.82
N GLY A 141 -5.63 -22.89 -9.91
CA GLY A 141 -6.89 -22.89 -9.18
C GLY A 141 -7.32 -21.58 -8.55
N ALA A 142 -6.60 -20.49 -8.75
CA ALA A 142 -7.03 -19.17 -8.27
C ALA A 142 -8.35 -18.74 -8.93
N GLN A 143 -9.35 -18.45 -8.12
CA GLN A 143 -10.62 -17.90 -8.60
C GLN A 143 -10.39 -16.54 -9.26
N PRO A 144 -11.09 -16.23 -10.36
CA PRO A 144 -10.92 -14.95 -11.06
C PRO A 144 -11.25 -13.79 -10.12
N ASN A 145 -10.34 -12.83 -10.10
CA ASN A 145 -10.48 -11.55 -9.43
C ASN A 145 -11.86 -10.93 -9.74
N PRO A 146 -12.63 -10.46 -8.76
CA PRO A 146 -13.92 -9.82 -9.03
C PRO A 146 -13.73 -8.69 -10.05
N GLN A 147 -14.54 -8.71 -11.10
CA GLN A 147 -14.45 -7.77 -12.20
C GLN A 147 -14.54 -6.32 -11.68
N PRO A 148 -13.73 -5.40 -12.21
CA PRO A 148 -13.88 -3.99 -11.91
C PRO A 148 -15.31 -3.53 -12.27
N LEU A 149 -15.88 -2.71 -11.40
CA LEU A 149 -17.21 -2.12 -11.63
C LEU A 149 -17.24 -1.48 -13.03
N PRO A 150 -18.32 -1.66 -13.81
CA PRO A 150 -18.41 -1.11 -15.14
C PRO A 150 -18.23 0.40 -15.10
N HIS A 151 -17.28 0.89 -15.90
CA HIS A 151 -17.09 2.33 -16.12
C HIS A 151 -18.39 2.93 -16.62
N GLN A 152 -19.07 3.70 -15.78
CA GLN A 152 -20.19 4.52 -16.25
C GLN A 152 -19.60 5.60 -17.18
N GLN A 153 -19.96 5.52 -18.45
CA GLN A 153 -19.65 6.58 -19.39
C GLN A 153 -20.30 7.89 -18.91
N PRO A 154 -19.57 9.02 -18.97
CA PRO A 154 -20.18 10.31 -18.66
C PRO A 154 -21.39 10.54 -19.58
N PRO A 155 -22.46 11.18 -19.10
CA PRO A 155 -23.64 11.46 -19.91
C PRO A 155 -23.24 12.29 -21.13
N SER A 156 -23.65 11.83 -22.30
CA SER A 156 -23.51 12.58 -23.56
C SER A 156 -24.20 13.93 -23.40
N GLY A 157 -23.44 15.01 -23.54
CA GLY A 157 -23.98 16.37 -23.52
C GLY A 157 -25.02 16.58 -24.62
N PRO A 158 -25.93 17.58 -24.48
CA PRO A 158 -26.95 17.84 -25.43
C PRO A 158 -26.36 18.22 -26.80
N PRO A 159 -27.03 17.86 -27.92
CA PRO A 159 -26.57 18.24 -29.26
C PRO A 159 -26.65 19.76 -29.40
N VAL A 160 -25.63 20.34 -30.05
CA VAL A 160 -25.55 21.75 -30.45
C VAL A 160 -26.45 22.01 -31.64
#